data_ad396a7bb1e400fd7704c3b23bb2c5c2
#
_entry.id   ad396a7bb1e400fd7704c3b23bb2c5c2
#
_cell.length_a   1.000
_cell.length_b   1.000
_cell.length_c   1.000
_cell.angle_alpha   90.00
_cell.angle_beta   90.00
_cell.angle_gamma   90.00
#
_symmetry.space_group_name_H-M   'P 1'
#
loop_
_entity.id
_entity.type
_entity.pdbx_description
1 polymer ?
#
loop_
_entity_poly.entity_id
_entity_poly.type
_entity_poly.pdbx_seq_one_letter_code
_entity_poly.pdbx_strand_id
1 'polypeptide(L)'
;MTARPSASGGVGCTRCGSTGQPGHGRRCERCTLTDKLVAALDDGTGRVNPALTPLLEALAAMDKPRAGLIWLQNPKVPQLLGDLATGRIPLTHEGLHAAPSWRTAAYLRDLLMTCGVLPTIDKQLLHHETWLHRRLAELADSPHLRLLRQFAVWYQLPRLRAKAERRPLTLSVRQYASDQFIQAQAFLGWLQARDHTLAEATQADLDAWHATNNGHQRRTLRAFLRWTMATGHLPTLELPRLPITRAAPITQHRRLELLGQVLTDDHRPLRSRVAACLMLLFAQPATRIVRLTVDDITRTDDGGVFIRFGQPPTPVPEPFATLLLQATAQRDNLQTATNPGARWLFPGRRAAQPLNVNTLTQLVRDLGIPALAGRTAALRQLVLQVPAPVVAQALGYHHSTTTRVASEAGTPWSRYAPGDHSSWPQPE
;
A
#
# COMPACT_ATOMS: atom_id res chain seq x y z
N MET A 1 54.48 33.28 9.25
CA MET A 1 53.01 33.40 9.06
C MET A 1 52.36 32.34 9.93
N THR A 2 51.91 32.75 11.10
CA THR A 2 51.35 31.90 12.15
C THR A 2 49.86 31.66 11.87
N ALA A 3 49.50 30.38 11.64
CA ALA A 3 48.09 29.94 11.51
C ALA A 3 47.39 30.07 12.87
N ARG A 4 46.34 30.87 12.94
CA ARG A 4 45.41 30.89 14.09
C ARG A 4 44.55 29.63 14.11
N PRO A 5 44.40 28.96 15.24
CA PRO A 5 43.40 27.93 15.38
C PRO A 5 42.02 28.56 15.52
N SER A 6 41.11 28.27 14.61
CA SER A 6 39.71 28.60 14.73
C SER A 6 39.04 27.70 15.80
N ALA A 7 38.97 28.19 17.02
CA ALA A 7 38.18 27.60 18.08
C ALA A 7 36.71 27.86 17.80
N SER A 8 36.02 26.91 17.15
CA SER A 8 34.56 26.83 17.15
C SER A 8 34.11 26.25 18.49
N GLY A 9 34.11 27.07 19.54
CA GLY A 9 33.52 26.74 20.84
C GLY A 9 32.02 26.59 20.69
N GLY A 10 31.52 25.39 20.45
CA GLY A 10 30.09 25.08 20.45
C GLY A 10 29.53 25.35 21.84
N VAL A 11 28.66 26.37 21.94
CA VAL A 11 27.97 26.72 23.18
C VAL A 11 27.05 25.56 23.54
N GLY A 12 27.34 24.84 24.61
CA GLY A 12 26.52 23.73 25.11
C GLY A 12 25.09 24.16 25.42
N CYS A 13 24.14 23.25 25.21
CA CYS A 13 22.75 23.49 25.56
C CYS A 13 22.59 23.79 27.04
N THR A 14 21.92 24.89 27.40
CA THR A 14 21.70 25.31 28.79
C THR A 14 20.86 24.33 29.63
N ARG A 15 20.16 23.38 28.99
CA ARG A 15 19.31 22.39 29.68
C ARG A 15 19.95 20.98 29.79
N CYS A 16 20.60 20.49 28.74
CA CYS A 16 21.14 19.12 28.72
C CYS A 16 22.67 19.07 28.53
N GLY A 17 23.35 20.18 28.41
CA GLY A 17 24.79 20.26 28.21
C GLY A 17 25.31 19.80 26.84
N SER A 18 24.48 19.22 25.98
CA SER A 18 24.94 18.67 24.71
C SER A 18 25.37 19.75 23.74
N THR A 19 26.44 19.51 22.97
CA THR A 19 26.98 20.37 21.92
C THR A 19 26.27 20.20 20.57
N GLY A 20 24.99 19.78 20.57
CA GLY A 20 24.17 19.62 19.39
C GLY A 20 23.87 20.93 18.65
N GLN A 21 23.20 20.83 17.47
CA GLN A 21 22.85 21.99 16.69
C GLN A 21 22.05 23.00 17.53
N PRO A 22 22.45 24.30 17.54
CA PRO A 22 21.77 25.30 18.34
C PRO A 22 20.35 25.56 17.82
N GLY A 23 19.37 25.36 18.72
CA GLY A 23 18.02 25.83 18.53
C GLY A 23 17.88 27.29 18.95
N HIS A 24 16.67 27.81 19.14
CA HIS A 24 16.41 29.14 19.61
C HIS A 24 16.89 29.34 21.08
N GLY A 25 17.63 30.39 21.37
CA GLY A 25 17.91 30.86 22.75
C GLY A 25 18.85 29.96 23.58
N ARG A 26 19.98 29.50 23.03
CA ARG A 26 20.97 28.62 23.71
C ARG A 26 20.47 27.21 24.10
N ARG A 27 19.31 26.80 23.60
CA ARG A 27 18.79 25.39 23.79
C ARG A 27 19.02 24.60 22.51
N CYS A 28 19.31 23.33 22.62
CA CYS A 28 19.36 22.44 21.46
C CYS A 28 17.94 22.16 20.91
N GLU A 29 17.86 21.77 19.64
CA GLU A 29 16.58 21.48 18.97
C GLU A 29 15.72 20.43 19.72
N ARG A 30 16.37 19.42 20.34
CA ARG A 30 15.68 18.38 21.13
C ARG A 30 15.01 18.97 22.37
N CYS A 31 15.70 19.79 23.14
CA CYS A 31 15.12 20.42 24.32
C CYS A 31 13.99 21.39 23.93
N THR A 32 14.17 22.15 22.85
CA THR A 32 13.13 23.05 22.32
C THR A 32 11.91 22.28 21.85
N LEU A 33 12.09 21.11 21.20
CA LEU A 33 11.00 20.25 20.80
C LEU A 33 10.23 19.70 22.01
N THR A 34 10.95 19.19 23.00
CA THR A 34 10.37 18.65 24.23
C THR A 34 9.54 19.72 24.95
N ASP A 35 10.04 20.94 25.10
CA ASP A 35 9.31 22.03 25.75
C ASP A 35 8.01 22.36 25.00
N LYS A 36 8.06 22.44 23.67
CA LYS A 36 6.88 22.70 22.84
C LYS A 36 5.86 21.55 22.90
N LEU A 37 6.33 20.31 22.96
CA LEU A 37 5.45 19.14 23.11
C LEU A 37 4.79 19.12 24.49
N VAL A 38 5.53 19.38 25.57
CA VAL A 38 4.98 19.47 26.93
C VAL A 38 3.87 20.54 26.97
N ALA A 39 4.10 21.71 26.41
CA ALA A 39 3.09 22.77 26.33
C ALA A 39 1.87 22.39 25.47
N ALA A 40 2.07 21.66 24.37
CA ALA A 40 0.98 21.23 23.48
C ALA A 40 0.16 20.05 24.04
N LEU A 41 0.72 19.29 24.99
CA LEU A 41 0.09 18.11 25.62
C LEU A 41 -0.39 18.39 27.05
N ASP A 42 -0.42 19.66 27.46
CA ASP A 42 -0.94 20.10 28.76
C ASP A 42 -2.44 19.82 28.87
N ASP A 43 -2.84 19.16 29.94
CA ASP A 43 -4.23 18.82 30.24
C ASP A 43 -5.06 19.99 30.78
N GLY A 44 -4.46 21.18 30.88
CA GLY A 44 -5.04 22.41 31.45
C GLY A 44 -4.66 22.65 32.92
N THR A 45 -3.91 21.74 33.54
CA THR A 45 -3.42 21.87 34.94
C THR A 45 -1.93 22.19 35.04
N GLY A 46 -1.26 22.45 33.90
CA GLY A 46 0.18 22.62 33.81
C GLY A 46 0.95 21.28 33.73
N ARG A 47 0.26 20.18 33.52
CA ARG A 47 0.85 18.83 33.40
C ARG A 47 0.51 18.18 32.06
N VAL A 48 1.43 17.35 31.60
CA VAL A 48 1.16 16.51 30.42
C VAL A 48 0.09 15.48 30.74
N ASN A 49 -0.92 15.36 29.86
CA ASN A 49 -1.93 14.34 30.02
C ASN A 49 -1.27 12.93 30.06
N PRO A 50 -1.49 12.15 31.15
CA PRO A 50 -0.83 10.85 31.32
C PRO A 50 -1.04 9.88 30.15
N ALA A 51 -2.21 9.89 29.52
CA ALA A 51 -2.51 9.04 28.36
C ALA A 51 -1.67 9.39 27.12
N LEU A 52 -1.12 10.60 27.03
CA LEU A 52 -0.29 11.08 25.91
C LEU A 52 1.21 11.02 26.21
N THR A 53 1.61 10.56 27.40
CA THR A 53 3.03 10.39 27.77
C THR A 53 3.82 9.55 26.77
N PRO A 54 3.32 8.38 26.27
CA PRO A 54 4.05 7.60 25.28
C PRO A 54 4.28 8.34 23.96
N LEU A 55 3.36 9.22 23.56
CA LEU A 55 3.53 10.08 22.39
C LEU A 55 4.64 11.13 22.61
N LEU A 56 4.65 11.77 23.79
CA LEU A 56 5.70 12.72 24.18
C LEU A 56 7.08 12.06 24.13
N GLU A 57 7.22 10.88 24.74
CA GLU A 57 8.49 10.15 24.81
C GLU A 57 8.98 9.77 23.41
N ALA A 58 8.11 9.20 22.57
CA ALA A 58 8.45 8.83 21.21
C ALA A 58 8.90 10.01 20.35
N LEU A 59 8.22 11.16 20.48
CA LEU A 59 8.58 12.38 19.72
C LEU A 59 9.83 13.07 20.27
N ALA A 60 10.05 13.08 21.59
CA ALA A 60 11.26 13.63 22.20
C ALA A 60 12.51 12.79 21.89
N ALA A 61 12.36 11.48 21.72
CA ALA A 61 13.46 10.56 21.39
C ALA A 61 13.84 10.54 19.91
N MET A 62 13.09 11.20 19.02
CA MET A 62 13.34 11.14 17.57
C MET A 62 14.75 11.59 17.18
N ASP A 63 15.33 10.98 16.12
CA ASP A 63 16.70 11.26 15.67
C ASP A 63 16.91 12.68 15.15
N LYS A 64 15.87 13.25 14.48
CA LYS A 64 15.92 14.62 13.92
C LYS A 64 14.87 15.52 14.58
N PRO A 65 15.16 16.13 15.72
CA PRO A 65 14.23 17.00 16.44
C PRO A 65 13.69 18.17 15.60
N ARG A 66 14.48 18.66 14.64
CA ARG A 66 14.06 19.72 13.70
C ARG A 66 12.81 19.36 12.91
N ALA A 67 12.67 18.09 12.51
CA ALA A 67 11.46 17.65 11.80
C ALA A 67 10.20 17.75 12.67
N GLY A 68 10.31 17.44 13.96
CA GLY A 68 9.25 17.63 14.95
C GLY A 68 8.91 19.11 15.17
N LEU A 69 9.93 19.98 15.23
CA LEU A 69 9.73 21.41 15.34
C LEU A 69 9.00 21.98 14.12
N ILE A 70 9.37 21.57 12.90
CA ILE A 70 8.67 21.98 11.66
C ILE A 70 7.23 21.48 11.67
N TRP A 71 6.98 20.25 12.11
CA TRP A 71 5.65 19.71 12.22
C TRP A 71 4.75 20.50 13.19
N LEU A 72 5.27 20.91 14.33
CA LEU A 72 4.58 21.76 15.33
C LEU A 72 4.36 23.20 14.84
N GLN A 73 5.05 23.69 13.80
CA GLN A 73 4.78 25.01 13.20
C GLN A 73 3.43 25.07 12.48
N ASN A 74 2.88 23.93 12.05
CA ASN A 74 1.52 23.91 11.51
C ASN A 74 0.53 24.12 12.66
N PRO A 75 -0.23 25.24 12.70
CA PRO A 75 -1.08 25.61 13.84
C PRO A 75 -2.15 24.58 14.15
N LYS A 76 -2.57 23.80 13.17
CA LYS A 76 -3.55 22.71 13.34
C LYS A 76 -3.01 21.56 14.18
N VAL A 77 -1.70 21.42 14.32
CA VAL A 77 -1.08 20.31 15.09
C VAL A 77 -1.15 20.59 16.59
N PRO A 78 -0.56 21.70 17.11
CA PRO A 78 -0.65 21.97 18.55
C PRO A 78 -2.09 22.19 19.01
N GLN A 79 -2.96 22.74 18.17
CA GLN A 79 -4.40 22.84 18.48
C GLN A 79 -5.03 21.47 18.69
N LEU A 80 -4.84 20.52 17.75
CA LEU A 80 -5.40 19.19 17.88
C LEU A 80 -4.79 18.39 19.05
N LEU A 81 -3.50 18.56 19.32
CA LEU A 81 -2.84 17.97 20.49
C LEU A 81 -3.44 18.49 21.79
N GLY A 82 -3.64 19.80 21.91
CA GLY A 82 -4.28 20.44 23.07
C GLY A 82 -5.75 20.04 23.22
N ASP A 83 -6.50 19.87 22.13
CA ASP A 83 -7.89 19.40 22.16
C ASP A 83 -7.99 17.95 22.67
N LEU A 84 -7.02 17.09 22.33
CA LEU A 84 -6.93 15.72 22.87
C LEU A 84 -6.44 15.72 24.30
N ALA A 85 -5.46 16.56 24.66
CA ALA A 85 -4.89 16.62 26.00
C ALA A 85 -5.90 17.09 27.03
N THR A 86 -6.72 18.08 26.68
CA THR A 86 -7.79 18.63 27.54
C THR A 86 -9.09 17.85 27.49
N GLY A 87 -9.19 16.79 26.67
CA GLY A 87 -10.42 15.99 26.52
C GLY A 87 -11.53 16.67 25.70
N ARG A 88 -11.29 17.85 25.08
CA ARG A 88 -12.26 18.49 24.17
C ARG A 88 -12.57 17.59 22.98
N ILE A 89 -11.59 16.86 22.51
CA ILE A 89 -11.77 15.77 21.56
C ILE A 89 -11.44 14.47 22.30
N PRO A 90 -12.36 13.48 22.33
CA PRO A 90 -12.08 12.19 22.92
C PRO A 90 -10.85 11.52 22.29
N LEU A 91 -9.98 10.93 23.13
CA LEU A 91 -8.79 10.20 22.67
C LEU A 91 -9.20 8.81 22.15
N THR A 92 -10.00 8.81 21.10
CA THR A 92 -10.52 7.62 20.41
C THR A 92 -10.42 7.77 18.91
N HIS A 93 -10.61 6.67 18.17
CA HIS A 93 -10.63 6.72 16.69
C HIS A 93 -11.79 7.57 16.15
N GLU A 94 -12.94 7.54 16.82
CA GLU A 94 -14.14 8.31 16.50
C GLU A 94 -13.89 9.80 16.75
N GLY A 95 -13.30 10.17 17.90
CA GLY A 95 -12.94 11.55 18.22
C GLY A 95 -12.00 12.16 17.17
N LEU A 96 -10.95 11.42 16.80
CA LEU A 96 -10.05 11.83 15.71
C LEU A 96 -10.72 11.86 14.33
N HIS A 97 -11.80 11.08 14.15
CA HIS A 97 -12.56 11.12 12.89
C HIS A 97 -13.42 12.37 12.77
N ALA A 98 -13.99 12.82 13.88
CA ALA A 98 -14.80 14.04 13.96
C ALA A 98 -13.97 15.34 13.95
N ALA A 99 -12.65 15.25 14.08
CA ALA A 99 -11.76 16.41 14.14
C ALA A 99 -11.81 17.26 12.85
N PRO A 100 -11.82 18.60 12.95
CA PRO A 100 -11.97 19.51 11.79
C PRO A 100 -10.88 19.34 10.72
N SER A 101 -9.68 18.94 11.11
CA SER A 101 -8.54 18.76 10.23
C SER A 101 -8.26 17.28 9.97
N TRP A 102 -9.01 16.66 9.06
CA TRP A 102 -8.93 15.24 8.78
C TRP A 102 -7.50 14.73 8.41
N ARG A 103 -6.68 15.55 7.70
CA ARG A 103 -5.29 15.16 7.34
C ARG A 103 -4.38 15.12 8.55
N THR A 104 -4.48 16.14 9.43
CA THR A 104 -3.73 16.21 10.68
C THR A 104 -4.15 15.09 11.62
N ALA A 105 -5.47 14.88 11.76
CA ALA A 105 -6.03 13.81 12.59
C ALA A 105 -5.63 12.41 12.08
N ALA A 106 -5.61 12.19 10.76
CA ALA A 106 -5.18 10.92 10.19
C ALA A 106 -3.68 10.64 10.44
N TYR A 107 -2.84 11.66 10.37
CA TYR A 107 -1.41 11.54 10.68
C TYR A 107 -1.20 11.27 12.18
N LEU A 108 -1.87 12.04 13.04
CA LEU A 108 -1.78 11.89 14.50
C LEU A 108 -2.32 10.52 14.96
N ARG A 109 -3.39 10.02 14.35
CA ARG A 109 -3.90 8.66 14.62
C ARG A 109 -2.82 7.60 14.36
N ASP A 110 -2.06 7.73 13.27
CA ASP A 110 -0.97 6.80 12.98
C ASP A 110 0.13 6.84 14.03
N LEU A 111 0.46 8.03 14.52
CA LEU A 111 1.40 8.21 15.63
C LEU A 111 0.89 7.57 16.92
N LEU A 112 -0.34 7.90 17.32
CA LEU A 112 -0.96 7.39 18.56
C LEU A 112 -1.06 5.86 18.57
N MET A 113 -1.36 5.24 17.40
CA MET A 113 -1.33 3.78 17.28
C MET A 113 0.10 3.22 17.39
N THR A 114 1.07 3.89 16.77
CA THR A 114 2.48 3.46 16.81
C THR A 114 3.08 3.55 18.21
N CYS A 115 2.68 4.57 18.98
CA CYS A 115 3.08 4.77 20.38
C CYS A 115 2.25 3.94 21.38
N GLY A 116 1.30 3.14 20.93
CA GLY A 116 0.45 2.32 21.80
C GLY A 116 -0.62 3.09 22.59
N VAL A 117 -0.83 4.36 22.28
CA VAL A 117 -1.86 5.21 22.91
C VAL A 117 -3.27 4.82 22.43
N LEU A 118 -3.39 4.48 21.16
CA LEU A 118 -4.62 3.96 20.57
C LEU A 118 -4.44 2.51 20.11
N PRO A 119 -5.49 1.68 20.17
CA PRO A 119 -5.44 0.33 19.62
C PRO A 119 -5.20 0.36 18.11
N THR A 120 -4.52 -0.66 17.61
CA THR A 120 -4.30 -0.78 16.16
C THR A 120 -5.59 -1.18 15.45
N ILE A 121 -5.94 -0.45 14.39
CA ILE A 121 -7.10 -0.73 13.55
C ILE A 121 -6.71 -0.75 12.07
N ASP A 122 -7.51 -1.44 11.25
CA ASP A 122 -7.39 -1.33 9.81
C ASP A 122 -8.01 0.00 9.33
N LYS A 123 -7.15 0.93 8.93
CA LYS A 123 -7.58 2.26 8.46
C LYS A 123 -8.46 2.23 7.22
N GLN A 124 -8.23 1.28 6.32
CA GLN A 124 -9.02 1.19 5.11
C GLN A 124 -10.41 0.65 5.42
N LEU A 125 -10.52 -0.25 6.39
CA LEU A 125 -11.81 -0.72 6.90
C LEU A 125 -12.57 0.43 7.56
N LEU A 126 -11.95 1.14 8.51
CA LEU A 126 -12.56 2.30 9.16
C LEU A 126 -13.05 3.35 8.14
N HIS A 127 -12.21 3.69 7.17
CA HIS A 127 -12.61 4.63 6.11
C HIS A 127 -13.79 4.13 5.27
N HIS A 128 -13.86 2.82 5.01
CA HIS A 128 -14.99 2.24 4.28
C HIS A 128 -16.26 2.27 5.11
N GLU A 129 -16.21 1.87 6.37
CA GLU A 129 -17.36 1.88 7.29
C GLU A 129 -17.92 3.30 7.47
N THR A 130 -17.04 4.29 7.65
CA THR A 130 -17.45 5.69 7.72
C THR A 130 -18.07 6.21 6.43
N TRP A 131 -17.45 5.90 5.29
CA TRP A 131 -17.98 6.26 3.97
C TRP A 131 -19.37 5.63 3.76
N LEU A 132 -19.51 4.36 4.10
CA LEU A 132 -20.74 3.61 3.95
C LEU A 132 -21.86 4.18 4.84
N HIS A 133 -21.54 4.49 6.12
CA HIS A 133 -22.50 5.11 7.04
C HIS A 133 -23.05 6.43 6.46
N ARG A 134 -22.17 7.32 6.01
CA ARG A 134 -22.58 8.58 5.36
C ARG A 134 -23.40 8.31 4.11
N ARG A 135 -22.97 7.37 3.24
CA ARG A 135 -23.67 7.06 2.00
C ARG A 135 -25.07 6.49 2.22
N LEU A 136 -25.24 5.65 3.25
CA LEU A 136 -26.57 5.15 3.64
C LEU A 136 -27.47 6.25 4.21
N ALA A 137 -26.92 7.23 4.93
CA ALA A 137 -27.67 8.39 5.41
C ALA A 137 -28.15 9.29 4.24
N GLU A 138 -27.30 9.50 3.22
CA GLU A 138 -27.66 10.24 2.00
C GLU A 138 -28.79 9.55 1.20
N LEU A 139 -29.00 8.26 1.41
CA LEU A 139 -30.03 7.46 0.73
C LEU A 139 -31.29 7.26 1.59
N ALA A 140 -31.51 8.04 2.65
CA ALA A 140 -32.60 7.84 3.60
C ALA A 140 -33.98 7.72 2.93
N ASP A 141 -34.23 8.54 1.90
CA ASP A 141 -35.51 8.57 1.16
C ASP A 141 -35.52 7.66 -0.09
N SER A 142 -34.45 6.90 -0.33
CA SER A 142 -34.37 6.01 -1.49
C SER A 142 -35.16 4.72 -1.28
N PRO A 143 -36.01 4.29 -2.23
CA PRO A 143 -36.70 3.00 -2.17
C PRO A 143 -35.71 1.82 -2.12
N HIS A 144 -34.48 2.02 -2.54
CA HIS A 144 -33.43 1.00 -2.57
C HIS A 144 -32.61 0.91 -1.28
N LEU A 145 -32.82 1.81 -0.30
CA LEU A 145 -32.02 1.87 0.93
C LEU A 145 -31.96 0.52 1.65
N ARG A 146 -33.11 -0.14 1.84
CA ARG A 146 -33.18 -1.41 2.57
C ARG A 146 -32.29 -2.47 1.93
N LEU A 147 -32.40 -2.64 0.63
CA LEU A 147 -31.62 -3.65 -0.11
C LEU A 147 -30.13 -3.32 -0.13
N LEU A 148 -29.77 -2.07 -0.39
CA LEU A 148 -28.39 -1.60 -0.37
C LEU A 148 -27.74 -1.75 1.01
N ARG A 149 -28.49 -1.46 2.09
CA ARG A 149 -28.03 -1.66 3.46
C ARG A 149 -27.78 -3.15 3.75
N GLN A 150 -28.69 -4.03 3.32
CA GLN A 150 -28.51 -5.48 3.45
C GLN A 150 -27.27 -5.95 2.70
N PHE A 151 -27.07 -5.56 1.45
CA PHE A 151 -25.87 -5.89 0.67
C PHE A 151 -24.59 -5.42 1.38
N ALA A 152 -24.57 -4.17 1.84
CA ALA A 152 -23.41 -3.61 2.51
C ALA A 152 -23.10 -4.30 3.85
N VAL A 153 -24.10 -4.43 4.72
CA VAL A 153 -23.91 -4.90 6.11
C VAL A 153 -23.73 -6.42 6.17
N TRP A 154 -24.49 -7.18 5.38
CA TRP A 154 -24.51 -8.64 5.48
C TRP A 154 -23.58 -9.34 4.47
N TYR A 155 -23.20 -8.65 3.39
CA TYR A 155 -22.33 -9.23 2.38
C TYR A 155 -20.95 -8.58 2.32
N GLN A 156 -20.86 -7.25 2.21
CA GLN A 156 -19.58 -6.57 2.01
C GLN A 156 -18.75 -6.45 3.28
N LEU A 157 -19.33 -5.89 4.37
CA LEU A 157 -18.59 -5.65 5.62
C LEU A 157 -18.02 -6.91 6.24
N PRO A 158 -18.75 -8.05 6.37
CA PRO A 158 -18.17 -9.28 6.92
C PRO A 158 -16.96 -9.78 6.12
N ARG A 159 -17.00 -9.66 4.79
CA ARG A 159 -15.89 -10.06 3.92
C ARG A 159 -14.67 -9.15 4.05
N LEU A 160 -14.90 -7.85 4.20
CA LEU A 160 -13.82 -6.88 4.42
C LEU A 160 -13.19 -7.06 5.79
N ARG A 161 -13.98 -7.30 6.85
CA ARG A 161 -13.52 -7.56 8.21
C ARG A 161 -12.67 -8.82 8.26
N ALA A 162 -13.18 -9.95 7.75
CA ALA A 162 -12.43 -11.20 7.68
C ALA A 162 -11.13 -11.09 6.86
N LYS A 163 -11.11 -10.20 5.86
CA LYS A 163 -9.89 -9.92 5.11
C LYS A 163 -8.91 -9.04 5.88
N ALA A 164 -9.42 -8.06 6.65
CA ALA A 164 -8.62 -7.17 7.49
C ALA A 164 -7.95 -7.94 8.64
N GLU A 165 -8.61 -8.93 9.23
CA GLU A 165 -8.07 -9.84 10.24
C GLU A 165 -6.84 -10.61 9.75
N ARG A 166 -6.86 -11.04 8.50
CA ARG A 166 -5.76 -11.81 7.90
C ARG A 166 -4.59 -10.94 7.47
N ARG A 167 -4.86 -9.73 6.98
CA ARG A 167 -3.86 -8.75 6.51
C ARG A 167 -4.48 -7.38 6.35
N PRO A 168 -3.72 -6.30 6.56
CA PRO A 168 -4.20 -4.94 6.33
C PRO A 168 -4.78 -4.75 4.93
N LEU A 169 -5.94 -4.11 4.87
CA LEU A 169 -6.60 -3.79 3.60
C LEU A 169 -5.78 -2.77 2.81
N THR A 170 -5.77 -2.92 1.50
CA THR A 170 -5.18 -1.92 0.59
C THR A 170 -6.22 -0.88 0.18
N LEU A 171 -5.75 0.29 -0.23
CA LEU A 171 -6.61 1.33 -0.80
C LEU A 171 -7.48 0.81 -1.95
N SER A 172 -6.91 -0.03 -2.83
CA SER A 172 -7.63 -0.61 -3.97
C SER A 172 -8.75 -1.56 -3.55
N VAL A 173 -8.56 -2.32 -2.47
CA VAL A 173 -9.64 -3.18 -1.91
C VAL A 173 -10.78 -2.32 -1.38
N ARG A 174 -10.48 -1.25 -0.66
CA ARG A 174 -11.49 -0.31 -0.16
C ARG A 174 -12.24 0.35 -1.32
N GLN A 175 -11.51 0.89 -2.30
CA GLN A 175 -12.12 1.53 -3.48
C GLN A 175 -13.01 0.55 -4.23
N TYR A 176 -12.55 -0.66 -4.48
CA TYR A 176 -13.33 -1.68 -5.17
C TYR A 176 -14.64 -2.03 -4.42
N ALA A 177 -14.60 -2.09 -3.09
CA ALA A 177 -15.81 -2.30 -2.28
C ALA A 177 -16.78 -1.11 -2.38
N SER A 178 -16.27 0.13 -2.35
CA SER A 178 -17.10 1.31 -2.57
C SER A 178 -17.71 1.34 -3.98
N ASP A 179 -16.93 0.97 -5.00
CA ASP A 179 -17.40 0.89 -6.39
C ASP A 179 -18.50 -0.17 -6.56
N GLN A 180 -18.39 -1.32 -5.87
CA GLN A 180 -19.45 -2.34 -5.87
C GLN A 180 -20.79 -1.78 -5.35
N PHE A 181 -20.74 -1.01 -4.26
CA PHE A 181 -21.93 -0.38 -3.70
C PHE A 181 -22.52 0.68 -4.66
N ILE A 182 -21.67 1.54 -5.21
CA ILE A 182 -22.07 2.58 -6.18
C ILE A 182 -22.69 1.96 -7.42
N GLN A 183 -22.10 0.88 -7.94
CA GLN A 183 -22.66 0.21 -9.12
C GLN A 183 -23.96 -0.54 -8.80
N ALA A 184 -24.13 -1.09 -7.60
CA ALA A 184 -25.40 -1.65 -7.15
C ALA A 184 -26.51 -0.57 -7.12
N GLN A 185 -26.20 0.58 -6.53
CA GLN A 185 -27.14 1.73 -6.51
C GLN A 185 -27.48 2.21 -7.93
N ALA A 186 -26.46 2.35 -8.79
CA ALA A 186 -26.68 2.80 -10.17
C ALA A 186 -27.54 1.82 -10.97
N PHE A 187 -27.34 0.51 -10.79
CA PHE A 187 -28.15 -0.51 -11.46
C PHE A 187 -29.62 -0.48 -11.01
N LEU A 188 -29.86 -0.35 -9.70
CA LEU A 188 -31.22 -0.23 -9.17
C LEU A 188 -31.92 1.02 -9.69
N GLY A 189 -31.27 2.17 -9.71
CA GLY A 189 -31.82 3.39 -10.29
C GLY A 189 -32.07 3.28 -11.81
N TRP A 190 -31.23 2.54 -12.53
CA TRP A 190 -31.39 2.28 -13.95
C TRP A 190 -32.61 1.38 -14.26
N LEU A 191 -32.87 0.35 -13.43
CA LEU A 191 -34.07 -0.47 -13.51
C LEU A 191 -35.32 0.39 -13.21
N GLN A 192 -35.30 1.16 -12.13
CA GLN A 192 -36.41 2.05 -11.75
C GLN A 192 -36.79 3.04 -12.86
N ALA A 193 -35.78 3.60 -13.55
CA ALA A 193 -36.01 4.50 -14.69
C ALA A 193 -36.68 3.82 -15.90
N ARG A 194 -36.84 2.51 -15.85
CA ARG A 194 -37.54 1.66 -16.85
C ARG A 194 -38.80 1.02 -16.29
N ASP A 195 -39.24 1.49 -15.13
CA ASP A 195 -40.40 0.95 -14.40
C ASP A 195 -40.26 -0.54 -14.05
N HIS A 196 -39.00 -1.05 -13.96
CA HIS A 196 -38.70 -2.42 -13.56
C HIS A 196 -38.19 -2.46 -12.11
N THR A 197 -38.70 -3.41 -11.36
CA THR A 197 -38.15 -3.78 -10.06
C THR A 197 -37.00 -4.80 -10.23
N LEU A 198 -36.18 -4.97 -9.20
CA LEU A 198 -35.10 -5.97 -9.23
C LEU A 198 -35.64 -7.40 -9.37
N ALA A 199 -36.80 -7.70 -8.80
CA ALA A 199 -37.45 -9.02 -8.87
C ALA A 199 -38.00 -9.32 -10.27
N GLU A 200 -38.31 -8.32 -11.05
CA GLU A 200 -38.83 -8.43 -12.42
C GLU A 200 -37.71 -8.33 -13.47
N ALA A 201 -36.47 -8.03 -13.06
CA ALA A 201 -35.37 -7.85 -13.99
C ALA A 201 -35.09 -9.13 -14.80
N THR A 202 -34.95 -8.94 -16.10
CA THR A 202 -34.76 -10.02 -17.09
C THR A 202 -33.30 -10.11 -17.56
N GLN A 203 -32.98 -11.17 -18.31
CA GLN A 203 -31.70 -11.28 -18.99
C GLN A 203 -31.46 -10.12 -19.96
N ALA A 204 -32.52 -9.68 -20.66
CA ALA A 204 -32.44 -8.53 -21.59
C ALA A 204 -32.05 -7.22 -20.87
N ASP A 205 -32.55 -7.00 -19.65
CA ASP A 205 -32.15 -5.83 -18.84
C ASP A 205 -30.68 -5.90 -18.47
N LEU A 206 -30.20 -7.06 -18.05
CA LEU A 206 -28.79 -7.23 -17.71
C LEU A 206 -27.87 -7.03 -18.92
N ASP A 207 -28.26 -7.58 -20.07
CA ASP A 207 -27.51 -7.43 -21.32
C ASP A 207 -27.50 -5.97 -21.80
N ALA A 208 -28.63 -5.26 -21.69
CA ALA A 208 -28.71 -3.83 -21.99
C ALA A 208 -27.85 -2.99 -21.05
N TRP A 209 -27.85 -3.29 -19.74
CA TRP A 209 -26.91 -2.66 -18.80
C TRP A 209 -25.46 -2.93 -19.18
N HIS A 210 -25.13 -4.16 -19.52
CA HIS A 210 -23.77 -4.54 -19.93
C HIS A 210 -23.35 -3.85 -21.22
N ALA A 211 -24.24 -3.64 -22.18
CA ALA A 211 -23.96 -2.95 -23.44
C ALA A 211 -23.56 -1.48 -23.22
N THR A 212 -24.18 -0.80 -22.25
CA THR A 212 -23.98 0.63 -21.99
C THR A 212 -22.87 0.93 -20.99
N ASN A 213 -22.39 -0.07 -20.23
CA ASN A 213 -21.43 0.14 -19.16
C ASN A 213 -20.04 -0.46 -19.50
N ASN A 214 -18.98 0.16 -18.99
CA ASN A 214 -17.62 -0.29 -19.23
C ASN A 214 -17.25 -1.56 -18.43
N GLY A 215 -16.13 -2.18 -18.79
CA GLY A 215 -15.67 -3.44 -18.16
C GLY A 215 -15.41 -3.34 -16.66
N HIS A 216 -15.08 -2.16 -16.10
CA HIS A 216 -14.93 -1.97 -14.65
C HIS A 216 -16.29 -2.01 -13.96
N GLN A 217 -17.26 -1.26 -14.47
CA GLN A 217 -18.63 -1.21 -13.94
C GLN A 217 -19.29 -2.59 -13.96
N ARG A 218 -19.16 -3.33 -15.07
CA ARG A 218 -19.65 -4.72 -15.18
C ARG A 218 -19.02 -5.65 -14.13
N ARG A 219 -17.70 -5.54 -13.91
CA ARG A 219 -17.01 -6.36 -12.90
C ARG A 219 -17.42 -6.03 -11.47
N THR A 220 -17.59 -4.76 -11.16
CA THR A 220 -17.95 -4.33 -9.81
C THR A 220 -19.39 -4.64 -9.47
N LEU A 221 -20.34 -4.53 -10.42
CA LEU A 221 -21.74 -4.91 -10.24
C LEU A 221 -21.91 -6.42 -9.97
N ARG A 222 -21.04 -7.25 -10.54
CA ARG A 222 -21.16 -8.73 -10.48
C ARG A 222 -21.33 -9.29 -9.06
N ALA A 223 -20.72 -8.67 -8.06
CA ALA A 223 -20.82 -9.09 -6.66
C ALA A 223 -22.24 -8.90 -6.11
N PHE A 224 -22.86 -7.78 -6.43
CA PHE A 224 -24.25 -7.48 -6.08
C PHE A 224 -25.21 -8.45 -6.76
N LEU A 225 -25.10 -8.65 -8.07
CA LEU A 225 -25.95 -9.56 -8.82
C LEU A 225 -25.89 -11.01 -8.28
N ARG A 226 -24.69 -11.51 -7.97
CA ARG A 226 -24.52 -12.84 -7.36
C ARG A 226 -25.19 -12.94 -5.99
N TRP A 227 -25.04 -11.89 -5.18
CA TRP A 227 -25.64 -11.85 -3.87
C TRP A 227 -27.17 -11.80 -3.96
N THR A 228 -27.75 -10.96 -4.82
CA THR A 228 -29.20 -10.83 -5.00
C THR A 228 -29.83 -12.08 -5.57
N MET A 229 -29.17 -12.77 -6.50
CA MET A 229 -29.61 -14.10 -6.96
C MET A 229 -29.56 -15.15 -5.84
N ALA A 230 -28.47 -15.18 -5.06
CA ALA A 230 -28.33 -16.14 -3.96
C ALA A 230 -29.33 -15.89 -2.80
N THR A 231 -29.84 -14.66 -2.66
CA THR A 231 -30.83 -14.29 -1.62
C THR A 231 -32.26 -14.18 -2.14
N GLY A 232 -32.51 -14.56 -3.41
CA GLY A 232 -33.85 -14.57 -4.00
C GLY A 232 -34.43 -13.20 -4.34
N HIS A 233 -33.62 -12.13 -4.30
CA HIS A 233 -34.07 -10.78 -4.68
C HIS A 233 -34.05 -10.55 -6.20
N LEU A 234 -33.29 -11.35 -6.94
CA LEU A 234 -33.14 -11.32 -8.39
C LEU A 234 -33.34 -12.74 -8.92
N PRO A 235 -34.08 -12.96 -10.01
CA PRO A 235 -34.13 -14.24 -10.70
C PRO A 235 -32.71 -14.74 -11.07
N THR A 236 -32.56 -16.03 -11.31
CA THR A 236 -31.30 -16.59 -11.78
C THR A 236 -31.05 -16.15 -13.22
N LEU A 237 -30.05 -15.28 -13.42
CA LEU A 237 -29.60 -14.75 -14.71
C LEU A 237 -28.20 -15.25 -15.04
N GLU A 238 -27.89 -15.36 -16.33
CA GLU A 238 -26.54 -15.66 -16.78
C GLU A 238 -25.63 -14.42 -16.67
N LEU A 239 -24.55 -14.55 -15.90
CA LEU A 239 -23.54 -13.50 -15.80
C LEU A 239 -22.44 -13.73 -16.85
N PRO A 240 -22.35 -12.89 -17.89
CA PRO A 240 -21.39 -13.07 -18.97
C PRO A 240 -19.95 -13.07 -18.43
N ARG A 241 -19.10 -13.91 -19.04
CA ARG A 241 -17.67 -13.91 -18.75
C ARG A 241 -17.05 -12.61 -19.30
N LEU A 242 -16.55 -11.79 -18.40
CA LEU A 242 -15.91 -10.54 -18.81
C LEU A 242 -14.47 -10.83 -19.25
N PRO A 243 -14.08 -10.44 -20.46
CA PRO A 243 -12.71 -10.58 -20.91
C PRO A 243 -11.78 -9.76 -20.00
N ILE A 244 -10.69 -10.37 -19.57
CA ILE A 244 -9.65 -9.69 -18.85
C ILE A 244 -8.73 -9.06 -19.90
N THR A 245 -8.89 -7.77 -20.17
CA THR A 245 -7.95 -7.01 -21.01
C THR A 245 -6.61 -6.93 -20.28
N ARG A 246 -5.60 -7.56 -20.81
CA ARG A 246 -4.24 -7.53 -20.30
C ARG A 246 -3.40 -6.61 -21.14
N ALA A 247 -2.55 -5.81 -20.50
CA ALA A 247 -1.52 -5.08 -21.21
C ALA A 247 -0.59 -6.08 -21.89
N ALA A 248 -0.34 -5.90 -23.18
CA ALA A 248 0.67 -6.67 -23.89
C ALA A 248 2.03 -6.50 -23.19
N PRO A 249 2.81 -7.58 -23.02
CA PRO A 249 4.16 -7.46 -22.48
C PRO A 249 5.04 -6.67 -23.44
N ILE A 250 6.00 -5.92 -22.92
CA ILE A 250 7.08 -5.37 -23.73
C ILE A 250 7.97 -6.50 -24.26
N THR A 251 8.70 -6.25 -25.32
CA THR A 251 9.66 -7.23 -25.86
C THR A 251 10.78 -7.51 -24.85
N GLN A 252 11.40 -8.69 -24.94
CA GLN A 252 12.55 -9.04 -24.10
C GLN A 252 13.71 -8.06 -24.30
N HIS A 253 14.00 -7.67 -25.54
CA HIS A 253 15.01 -6.68 -25.86
C HIS A 253 14.74 -5.36 -25.13
N ARG A 254 13.52 -4.81 -25.24
CA ARG A 254 13.14 -3.56 -24.55
C ARG A 254 13.22 -3.67 -23.03
N ARG A 255 12.89 -4.84 -22.47
CA ARG A 255 13.04 -5.08 -21.02
C ARG A 255 14.49 -5.01 -20.58
N LEU A 256 15.41 -5.61 -21.35
CA LEU A 256 16.85 -5.60 -21.06
C LEU A 256 17.46 -4.19 -21.23
N GLU A 257 17.05 -3.44 -22.26
CA GLU A 257 17.45 -2.03 -22.41
C GLU A 257 17.06 -1.19 -21.19
N LEU A 258 15.80 -1.29 -20.78
CA LEU A 258 15.29 -0.56 -19.61
C LEU A 258 16.02 -0.97 -18.33
N LEU A 259 16.33 -2.26 -18.18
CA LEU A 259 17.09 -2.76 -17.04
C LEU A 259 18.51 -2.21 -17.04
N GLY A 260 19.19 -2.21 -18.19
CA GLY A 260 20.54 -1.64 -18.35
C GLY A 260 20.55 -0.15 -17.97
N GLN A 261 19.61 0.63 -18.51
CA GLN A 261 19.47 2.05 -18.16
C GLN A 261 19.30 2.29 -16.66
N VAL A 262 18.42 1.50 -16.01
CA VAL A 262 18.17 1.63 -14.56
C VAL A 262 19.38 1.28 -13.72
N LEU A 263 20.17 0.29 -14.15
CA LEU A 263 21.36 -0.15 -13.42
C LEU A 263 22.55 0.83 -13.53
N THR A 264 22.63 1.57 -14.64
CA THR A 264 23.80 2.45 -14.94
C THR A 264 23.54 3.93 -14.69
N ASP A 265 22.27 4.40 -14.67
CA ASP A 265 21.92 5.81 -14.52
C ASP A 265 21.93 6.25 -13.04
N ASP A 266 23.07 6.68 -12.55
CA ASP A 266 23.24 7.12 -11.15
C ASP A 266 22.57 8.46 -10.83
N HIS A 267 22.12 9.24 -11.82
CA HIS A 267 21.37 10.47 -11.62
C HIS A 267 19.93 10.23 -11.16
N ARG A 268 19.41 9.02 -11.35
CA ARG A 268 18.07 8.66 -10.92
C ARG A 268 18.02 8.26 -9.45
N PRO A 269 16.94 8.58 -8.72
CA PRO A 269 16.82 8.24 -7.31
C PRO A 269 16.97 6.72 -7.07
N LEU A 270 17.81 6.36 -6.12
CA LEU A 270 18.14 4.96 -5.79
C LEU A 270 16.90 4.11 -5.57
N ARG A 271 15.91 4.62 -4.81
CA ARG A 271 14.63 3.93 -4.57
C ARG A 271 13.85 3.61 -5.85
N SER A 272 13.89 4.51 -6.86
CA SER A 272 13.20 4.31 -8.14
C SER A 272 13.89 3.21 -8.94
N ARG A 273 15.21 3.22 -8.95
CA ARG A 273 16.06 2.21 -9.63
C ARG A 273 15.83 0.82 -9.03
N VAL A 274 15.87 0.70 -7.71
CA VAL A 274 15.62 -0.58 -7.01
C VAL A 274 14.21 -1.09 -7.26
N ALA A 275 13.19 -0.23 -7.19
CA ALA A 275 11.81 -0.62 -7.48
C ALA A 275 11.64 -1.14 -8.91
N ALA A 276 12.28 -0.49 -9.88
CA ALA A 276 12.27 -0.91 -11.28
C ALA A 276 12.97 -2.26 -11.50
N CYS A 277 14.12 -2.47 -10.88
CA CYS A 277 14.84 -3.76 -10.94
C CYS A 277 13.99 -4.90 -10.35
N LEU A 278 13.32 -4.69 -9.20
CA LEU A 278 12.43 -5.68 -8.60
C LEU A 278 11.25 -6.05 -9.51
N MET A 279 10.75 -5.09 -10.32
CA MET A 279 9.72 -5.37 -11.33
C MET A 279 10.26 -6.09 -12.56
N LEU A 280 11.39 -5.63 -13.08
CA LEU A 280 11.94 -6.10 -14.36
C LEU A 280 12.72 -7.42 -14.25
N LEU A 281 13.34 -7.71 -13.10
CA LEU A 281 14.05 -8.99 -12.86
C LEU A 281 13.13 -10.05 -12.26
N PHE A 282 12.41 -9.71 -11.20
CA PHE A 282 11.65 -10.68 -10.41
C PHE A 282 10.14 -10.58 -10.61
N ALA A 283 9.68 -9.80 -11.58
CA ALA A 283 8.27 -9.64 -11.91
C ALA A 283 7.39 -9.16 -10.74
N GLN A 284 7.95 -8.58 -9.66
CA GLN A 284 7.18 -8.25 -8.46
C GLN A 284 6.20 -7.10 -8.70
N PRO A 285 4.93 -7.23 -8.25
CA PRO A 285 3.97 -6.14 -8.33
C PRO A 285 4.29 -5.06 -7.30
N ALA A 286 4.00 -3.79 -7.63
CA ALA A 286 4.22 -2.65 -6.73
C ALA A 286 3.59 -2.86 -5.34
N THR A 287 2.43 -3.52 -5.26
CA THR A 287 1.74 -3.86 -4.01
C THR A 287 2.53 -4.79 -3.09
N ARG A 288 3.44 -5.59 -3.64
CA ARG A 288 4.33 -6.45 -2.87
C ARG A 288 5.66 -5.77 -2.60
N ILE A 289 6.20 -5.04 -3.58
CA ILE A 289 7.46 -4.30 -3.43
C ILE A 289 7.41 -3.33 -2.25
N VAL A 290 6.33 -2.56 -2.09
CA VAL A 290 6.20 -1.63 -0.96
C VAL A 290 6.17 -2.32 0.40
N ARG A 291 5.89 -3.62 0.45
CA ARG A 291 5.83 -4.41 1.70
C ARG A 291 7.11 -5.16 2.02
N LEU A 292 8.11 -5.09 1.16
CA LEU A 292 9.42 -5.65 1.45
C LEU A 292 10.06 -4.93 2.62
N THR A 293 10.68 -5.70 3.48
CA THR A 293 11.46 -5.23 4.62
C THR A 293 12.94 -5.46 4.38
N VAL A 294 13.78 -4.84 5.17
CA VAL A 294 15.21 -5.13 5.14
C VAL A 294 15.52 -6.55 5.59
N ASP A 295 14.63 -7.17 6.37
CA ASP A 295 14.75 -8.57 6.84
C ASP A 295 14.48 -9.59 5.73
N ASP A 296 13.88 -9.15 4.62
CA ASP A 296 13.70 -9.99 3.45
C ASP A 296 14.96 -10.09 2.57
N ILE A 297 16.00 -9.31 2.91
CA ILE A 297 17.26 -9.27 2.20
C ILE A 297 18.32 -9.88 3.12
N THR A 298 18.96 -10.96 2.66
CA THR A 298 20.00 -11.65 3.41
C THR A 298 21.30 -11.68 2.61
N ARG A 299 22.43 -11.60 3.31
CA ARG A 299 23.75 -11.76 2.74
C ARG A 299 24.39 -12.99 3.36
N THR A 300 24.93 -13.87 2.55
CA THR A 300 25.68 -15.06 2.98
C THR A 300 27.16 -14.73 3.20
N ASP A 301 27.86 -15.57 3.92
CA ASP A 301 29.27 -15.36 4.26
C ASP A 301 30.21 -15.35 3.03
N ASP A 302 29.83 -16.04 1.96
CA ASP A 302 30.48 -16.04 0.65
C ASP A 302 30.20 -14.79 -0.18
N GLY A 303 29.42 -13.84 0.37
CA GLY A 303 29.07 -12.56 -0.25
C GLY A 303 27.81 -12.60 -1.12
N GLY A 304 27.16 -13.73 -1.29
CA GLY A 304 25.91 -13.86 -2.04
C GLY A 304 24.77 -13.02 -1.41
N VAL A 305 23.98 -12.36 -2.24
CA VAL A 305 22.80 -11.59 -1.82
C VAL A 305 21.55 -12.33 -2.24
N PHE A 306 20.61 -12.48 -1.31
CA PHE A 306 19.32 -13.13 -1.55
C PHE A 306 18.17 -12.25 -1.11
N ILE A 307 17.03 -12.40 -1.78
CA ILE A 307 15.79 -11.71 -1.43
C ILE A 307 14.64 -12.72 -1.29
N ARG A 308 13.85 -12.57 -0.23
CA ARG A 308 12.74 -13.46 0.07
C ARG A 308 11.42 -12.92 -0.48
N PHE A 309 10.99 -13.45 -1.60
CA PHE A 309 9.62 -13.27 -2.13
C PHE A 309 8.71 -14.46 -1.81
N GLY A 310 9.31 -15.64 -1.73
CA GLY A 310 8.69 -16.92 -1.44
C GLY A 310 9.69 -17.85 -0.77
N GLN A 311 9.64 -19.15 -1.10
CA GLN A 311 10.57 -20.16 -0.62
C GLN A 311 11.06 -21.02 -1.81
N PRO A 312 12.35 -21.25 -1.97
CA PRO A 312 13.46 -20.67 -1.21
C PRO A 312 13.69 -19.17 -1.51
N PRO A 313 14.55 -18.47 -0.75
CA PRO A 313 14.98 -17.12 -1.10
C PRO A 313 15.62 -17.10 -2.50
N THR A 314 15.38 -16.02 -3.22
CA THR A 314 15.84 -15.88 -4.62
C THR A 314 17.19 -15.17 -4.65
N PRO A 315 18.19 -15.68 -5.37
CA PRO A 315 19.48 -15.00 -5.52
C PRO A 315 19.33 -13.70 -6.30
N VAL A 316 20.07 -12.69 -5.88
CA VAL A 316 20.10 -11.35 -6.50
C VAL A 316 21.39 -11.23 -7.30
N PRO A 317 21.32 -11.09 -8.64
CA PRO A 317 22.53 -10.99 -9.46
C PRO A 317 23.16 -9.60 -9.36
N GLU A 318 24.47 -9.53 -9.59
CA GLU A 318 25.18 -8.26 -9.81
C GLU A 318 24.79 -7.69 -11.20
N PRO A 319 24.80 -6.35 -11.37
CA PRO A 319 25.14 -5.31 -10.38
C PRO A 319 23.94 -4.91 -9.50
N PHE A 320 22.80 -5.57 -9.58
CA PHE A 320 21.61 -5.23 -8.79
C PHE A 320 21.78 -5.53 -7.30
N ALA A 321 22.57 -6.56 -6.92
CA ALA A 321 22.84 -6.88 -5.53
C ALA A 321 23.49 -5.71 -4.80
N THR A 322 24.54 -5.12 -5.39
CA THR A 322 25.19 -3.91 -4.87
C THR A 322 24.19 -2.75 -4.70
N LEU A 323 23.36 -2.48 -5.70
CA LEU A 323 22.36 -1.42 -5.67
C LEU A 323 21.30 -1.66 -4.57
N LEU A 324 20.90 -2.90 -4.37
CA LEU A 324 19.94 -3.29 -3.35
C LEU A 324 20.49 -3.11 -1.95
N LEU A 325 21.74 -3.53 -1.70
CA LEU A 325 22.43 -3.33 -0.41
C LEU A 325 22.62 -1.84 -0.11
N GLN A 326 22.98 -1.03 -1.10
CA GLN A 326 23.05 0.42 -0.95
C GLN A 326 21.68 1.00 -0.54
N ALA A 327 20.60 0.52 -1.14
CA ALA A 327 19.25 0.96 -0.78
C ALA A 327 18.84 0.55 0.65
N THR A 328 19.31 -0.57 1.17
CA THR A 328 19.06 -0.93 2.59
C THR A 328 19.73 0.02 3.57
N ALA A 329 20.91 0.52 3.20
CA ALA A 329 21.68 1.46 4.03
C ALA A 329 21.17 2.91 3.91
N GLN A 330 20.69 3.31 2.74
CA GLN A 330 20.30 4.69 2.42
C GLN A 330 18.78 4.84 2.21
N ARG A 331 17.98 4.33 3.14
CA ARG A 331 16.52 4.40 3.04
C ARG A 331 16.00 5.82 3.26
N ASP A 332 15.15 6.30 2.36
CA ASP A 332 14.44 7.57 2.50
C ASP A 332 13.40 7.53 3.64
N ASN A 333 13.00 8.71 4.14
CA ASN A 333 11.92 8.88 5.12
C ASN A 333 12.14 8.23 6.51
N LEU A 334 13.31 7.66 6.82
CA LEU A 334 13.66 7.21 8.19
C LEU A 334 13.80 8.37 9.16
N GLN A 335 14.02 9.56 8.64
CA GLN A 335 14.32 10.77 9.38
C GLN A 335 13.07 11.53 9.85
N THR A 336 11.88 11.06 9.49
CA THR A 336 10.64 11.64 9.99
C THR A 336 10.38 11.10 11.40
N ALA A 337 9.78 11.93 12.27
CA ALA A 337 9.45 11.61 13.66
C ALA A 337 8.78 10.23 13.89
N THR A 338 8.38 9.59 12.84
CA THR A 338 7.42 8.52 12.84
C THR A 338 7.95 7.19 12.31
N ASN A 339 9.21 7.16 11.82
CA ASN A 339 9.74 5.95 11.17
C ASN A 339 11.18 5.53 11.54
N PRO A 340 11.80 5.92 12.68
CA PRO A 340 13.17 5.52 12.98
C PRO A 340 13.33 3.99 13.09
N GLY A 341 12.30 3.30 13.60
CA GLY A 341 12.28 1.83 13.69
C GLY A 341 11.65 1.10 12.51
N ALA A 342 11.28 1.80 11.43
CA ALA A 342 10.63 1.15 10.31
C ALA A 342 11.56 0.18 9.58
N ARG A 343 11.14 -1.08 9.46
CA ARG A 343 11.90 -2.13 8.76
C ARG A 343 11.64 -2.17 7.25
N TRP A 344 10.73 -1.31 6.71
CA TRP A 344 10.39 -1.29 5.29
C TRP A 344 11.60 -0.94 4.42
N LEU A 345 11.77 -1.65 3.32
CA LEU A 345 12.76 -1.29 2.28
C LEU A 345 12.38 0.06 1.62
N PHE A 346 11.07 0.31 1.49
CA PHE A 346 10.51 1.56 0.98
C PHE A 346 9.63 2.21 2.05
N PRO A 347 10.20 2.91 3.03
CA PRO A 347 9.42 3.55 4.09
C PRO A 347 8.61 4.73 3.55
N GLY A 348 7.38 4.86 4.03
CA GLY A 348 6.50 5.98 3.73
C GLY A 348 6.74 7.18 4.65
N ARG A 349 6.03 8.27 4.40
CA ARG A 349 6.06 9.47 5.27
C ARG A 349 5.17 9.34 6.51
N ARG A 350 4.31 8.33 6.57
CA ARG A 350 3.41 8.08 7.70
C ARG A 350 4.04 7.08 8.66
N ALA A 351 3.72 7.23 9.95
CA ALA A 351 4.21 6.34 11.00
C ALA A 351 3.98 4.88 10.66
N ALA A 352 5.03 4.07 10.82
CA ALA A 352 5.05 2.62 10.60
C ALA A 352 4.47 2.14 9.25
N GLN A 353 4.24 3.04 8.27
CA GLN A 353 3.66 2.69 6.98
C GLN A 353 4.71 2.61 5.88
N PRO A 354 4.57 1.65 4.96
CA PRO A 354 5.38 1.62 3.75
C PRO A 354 4.98 2.75 2.80
N LEU A 355 5.79 2.97 1.78
CA LEU A 355 5.50 3.88 0.67
C LEU A 355 4.16 3.50 0.01
N ASN A 356 3.39 4.51 -0.40
CA ASN A 356 2.14 4.26 -1.10
C ASN A 356 2.39 3.57 -2.45
N VAL A 357 1.57 2.57 -2.78
CA VAL A 357 1.69 1.79 -4.02
C VAL A 357 1.64 2.68 -5.27
N ASN A 358 0.74 3.68 -5.28
CA ASN A 358 0.64 4.59 -6.42
C ASN A 358 1.89 5.46 -6.55
N THR A 359 2.48 5.90 -5.43
CA THR A 359 3.75 6.64 -5.43
C THR A 359 4.88 5.78 -5.99
N LEU A 360 5.01 4.51 -5.55
CA LEU A 360 6.02 3.61 -6.10
C LEU A 360 5.81 3.37 -7.60
N THR A 361 4.56 3.15 -8.01
CA THR A 361 4.22 2.95 -9.43
C THR A 361 4.56 4.19 -10.26
N GLN A 362 4.33 5.39 -9.70
CA GLN A 362 4.69 6.64 -10.37
C GLN A 362 6.21 6.80 -10.50
N LEU A 363 6.97 6.51 -9.43
CA LEU A 363 8.44 6.52 -9.48
C LEU A 363 9.01 5.62 -10.57
N VAL A 364 8.41 4.45 -10.80
CA VAL A 364 8.81 3.54 -11.88
C VAL A 364 8.40 4.09 -13.25
N ARG A 365 7.23 4.71 -13.37
CA ARG A 365 6.79 5.37 -14.62
C ARG A 365 7.67 6.55 -15.00
N ASP A 366 8.13 7.33 -14.03
CA ASP A 366 9.03 8.48 -14.24
C ASP A 366 10.38 8.06 -14.82
N LEU A 367 10.73 6.77 -14.69
CA LEU A 367 11.88 6.16 -15.40
C LEU A 367 11.55 5.72 -16.84
N GLY A 368 10.34 5.99 -17.35
CA GLY A 368 9.88 5.54 -18.67
C GLY A 368 9.48 4.07 -18.72
N ILE A 369 9.28 3.41 -17.59
CA ILE A 369 8.97 1.97 -17.50
C ILE A 369 7.46 1.76 -17.42
N PRO A 370 6.83 1.06 -18.36
CA PRO A 370 5.43 0.64 -18.27
C PRO A 370 5.30 -0.50 -17.26
N ALA A 371 5.08 -0.17 -15.99
CA ALA A 371 5.17 -1.06 -14.84
C ALA A 371 4.44 -2.42 -15.02
N LEU A 372 3.21 -2.40 -15.58
CA LEU A 372 2.45 -3.62 -15.80
C LEU A 372 3.01 -4.46 -16.95
N ALA A 373 3.32 -3.83 -18.10
CA ALA A 373 3.83 -4.51 -19.26
C ALA A 373 5.26 -5.04 -19.02
N GLY A 374 6.11 -4.27 -18.33
CA GLY A 374 7.46 -4.69 -17.91
C GLY A 374 7.44 -5.89 -16.97
N ARG A 375 6.56 -5.86 -15.95
CA ARG A 375 6.36 -6.99 -15.05
C ARG A 375 5.86 -8.24 -15.77
N THR A 376 4.92 -8.08 -16.69
CA THR A 376 4.38 -9.21 -17.46
C THR A 376 5.46 -9.83 -18.36
N ALA A 377 6.31 -9.01 -18.99
CA ALA A 377 7.44 -9.47 -19.77
C ALA A 377 8.46 -10.25 -18.91
N ALA A 378 8.76 -9.74 -17.71
CA ALA A 378 9.65 -10.43 -16.76
C ALA A 378 9.09 -11.79 -16.35
N LEU A 379 7.81 -11.87 -15.95
CA LEU A 379 7.20 -13.13 -15.56
C LEU A 379 7.15 -14.13 -16.72
N ARG A 380 6.84 -13.64 -17.93
CA ARG A 380 6.86 -14.47 -19.15
C ARG A 380 8.23 -15.07 -19.39
N GLN A 381 9.29 -14.29 -19.28
CA GLN A 381 10.66 -14.78 -19.45
C GLN A 381 11.04 -15.82 -18.39
N LEU A 382 10.67 -15.60 -17.14
CA LEU A 382 10.97 -16.52 -16.04
C LEU A 382 10.31 -17.88 -16.24
N VAL A 383 9.03 -17.93 -16.63
CA VAL A 383 8.33 -19.21 -16.87
C VAL A 383 8.78 -19.94 -18.16
N LEU A 384 9.49 -19.25 -19.05
CA LEU A 384 10.16 -19.88 -20.20
C LEU A 384 11.49 -20.54 -19.83
N GLN A 385 12.16 -20.04 -18.78
CA GLN A 385 13.46 -20.52 -18.32
C GLN A 385 13.37 -21.57 -17.21
N VAL A 386 12.33 -21.47 -16.35
CA VAL A 386 12.16 -22.31 -15.16
C VAL A 386 10.71 -22.80 -15.10
N PRO A 387 10.45 -24.04 -14.66
CA PRO A 387 9.10 -24.58 -14.52
C PRO A 387 8.17 -23.66 -13.71
N ALA A 388 6.95 -23.48 -14.21
CA ALA A 388 5.98 -22.55 -13.61
C ALA A 388 5.72 -22.76 -12.10
N PRO A 389 5.66 -24.01 -11.56
CA PRO A 389 5.55 -24.20 -10.11
C PRO A 389 6.74 -23.67 -9.31
N VAL A 390 7.96 -23.85 -9.83
CA VAL A 390 9.19 -23.36 -9.17
C VAL A 390 9.20 -21.83 -9.15
N VAL A 391 8.86 -21.18 -10.27
CA VAL A 391 8.70 -19.72 -10.35
C VAL A 391 7.62 -19.24 -9.36
N ALA A 392 6.49 -19.96 -9.25
CA ALA A 392 5.44 -19.63 -8.31
C ALA A 392 5.95 -19.63 -6.86
N GLN A 393 6.65 -20.69 -6.48
CA GLN A 393 7.14 -20.89 -5.13
C GLN A 393 8.23 -19.88 -4.76
N ALA A 394 9.26 -19.73 -5.58
CA ALA A 394 10.39 -18.84 -5.33
C ALA A 394 9.97 -17.35 -5.30
N LEU A 395 9.09 -16.94 -6.21
CA LEU A 395 8.65 -15.55 -6.32
C LEU A 395 7.33 -15.28 -5.57
N GLY A 396 6.78 -16.27 -4.86
CA GLY A 396 5.57 -16.15 -4.05
C GLY A 396 4.31 -15.87 -4.88
N TYR A 397 4.24 -16.32 -6.12
CA TYR A 397 3.03 -16.27 -6.94
C TYR A 397 2.10 -17.44 -6.63
N HIS A 398 0.81 -17.24 -6.92
CA HIS A 398 -0.11 -18.37 -6.95
C HIS A 398 0.19 -19.22 -8.19
N HIS A 399 0.24 -20.55 -8.05
CA HIS A 399 0.58 -21.48 -9.13
C HIS A 399 -0.26 -21.26 -10.39
N SER A 400 -1.58 -21.01 -10.26
CA SER A 400 -2.45 -20.75 -11.41
C SER A 400 -2.03 -19.52 -12.24
N THR A 401 -1.38 -18.53 -11.61
CA THR A 401 -0.88 -17.35 -12.33
C THR A 401 0.32 -17.71 -13.22
N THR A 402 1.29 -18.44 -12.68
CA THR A 402 2.49 -18.83 -13.42
C THR A 402 2.18 -19.87 -14.47
N THR A 403 1.33 -20.88 -14.18
CA THR A 403 0.89 -21.89 -15.15
C THR A 403 0.17 -21.22 -16.34
N ARG A 404 -0.73 -20.28 -16.06
CA ARG A 404 -1.44 -19.56 -17.11
C ARG A 404 -0.46 -18.72 -17.96
N VAL A 405 0.49 -18.01 -17.34
CA VAL A 405 1.49 -17.23 -18.10
C VAL A 405 2.39 -18.15 -18.91
N ALA A 406 2.74 -19.32 -18.41
CA ALA A 406 3.48 -20.34 -19.15
C ALA A 406 2.70 -20.83 -20.38
N SER A 407 1.41 -21.13 -20.23
CA SER A 407 0.54 -21.50 -21.36
C SER A 407 0.42 -20.37 -22.38
N GLU A 408 0.26 -19.12 -21.95
CA GLU A 408 0.19 -17.94 -22.82
C GLU A 408 1.54 -17.61 -23.50
N ALA A 409 2.65 -17.95 -22.85
CA ALA A 409 4.00 -17.75 -23.42
C ALA A 409 4.32 -18.76 -24.51
N GLY A 410 3.51 -19.81 -24.65
CA GLY A 410 3.77 -20.89 -25.60
C GLY A 410 4.96 -21.72 -25.14
N THR A 411 4.92 -22.24 -23.89
CA THR A 411 5.85 -23.30 -23.50
C THR A 411 5.63 -24.47 -24.44
N PRO A 412 6.54 -24.73 -25.40
CA PRO A 412 6.28 -25.66 -26.50
C PRO A 412 6.15 -27.12 -26.01
N TRP A 413 6.68 -27.40 -24.84
CA TRP A 413 6.83 -28.75 -24.32
C TRP A 413 5.52 -29.45 -23.94
N SER A 414 4.48 -28.71 -23.52
CA SER A 414 3.18 -29.34 -23.19
C SER A 414 2.30 -29.64 -24.42
N ARG A 415 2.62 -29.02 -25.57
CA ARG A 415 1.94 -29.29 -26.87
C ARG A 415 2.76 -30.19 -27.79
N TYR A 416 4.02 -30.41 -27.47
CA TYR A 416 4.95 -31.29 -28.16
C TYR A 416 5.27 -32.57 -27.37
N ALA A 417 4.35 -33.04 -26.51
CA ALA A 417 4.37 -34.45 -26.22
C ALA A 417 3.82 -35.13 -27.48
N PRO A 418 4.66 -35.69 -28.36
CA PRO A 418 4.12 -36.47 -29.44
C PRO A 418 3.43 -37.65 -28.77
N GLY A 419 2.18 -37.87 -29.08
CA GLY A 419 1.61 -39.16 -28.88
C GLY A 419 2.53 -40.17 -29.58
N ASP A 420 2.68 -41.30 -28.94
CA ASP A 420 3.27 -42.50 -29.49
C ASP A 420 4.76 -42.42 -29.92
N HIS A 421 5.65 -42.65 -28.96
CA HIS A 421 7.06 -42.94 -29.19
C HIS A 421 7.34 -44.41 -29.62
N SER A 422 6.30 -45.19 -30.00
CA SER A 422 6.44 -46.56 -30.42
C SER A 422 7.07 -46.76 -31.80
N SER A 423 7.39 -45.66 -32.52
CA SER A 423 7.95 -45.76 -33.88
C SER A 423 9.43 -45.39 -33.99
N TRP A 424 10.20 -45.39 -32.89
CA TRP A 424 11.66 -45.23 -33.03
C TRP A 424 12.29 -46.55 -33.46
N PRO A 425 12.99 -46.64 -34.59
CA PRO A 425 13.66 -47.87 -34.99
C PRO A 425 14.73 -48.23 -33.96
N GLN A 426 14.69 -49.48 -33.49
CA GLN A 426 15.78 -50.07 -32.71
C GLN A 426 17.02 -50.15 -33.59
N PRO A 427 18.21 -49.76 -33.12
CA PRO A 427 19.45 -49.99 -33.81
C PRO A 427 19.72 -51.48 -33.87
N GLU A 428 20.05 -51.96 -35.11
CA GLU A 428 20.53 -53.34 -35.38
C GLU A 428 21.88 -53.59 -34.71
#